data_20104c867eeeccf57a8a8d910194f23d
#
_entry.id   20104c867eeeccf57a8a8d910194f23d
#
_cell.length_a   1.000
_cell.length_b   1.000
_cell.length_c   1.000
_cell.angle_alpha   90.00
_cell.angle_beta   90.00
_cell.angle_gamma   90.00
#
_symmetry.space_group_name_H-M   'P 1'
#
loop_
_entity.id
_entity.type
_entity.pdbx_description
1 polymer ?
#
loop_
_entity_poly.entity_id
_entity_poly.type
_entity_poly.pdbx_seq_one_letter_code
_entity_poly.pdbx_strand_id
1 'polypeptide(L)'
;MKIYHCEDSLEGIFTAIYNTYEDHCIIRDTMVTTIEENLLFSESVEVIPDPEKTIKVIRTLKRRFGEADYETLCLALASPKPEKAQAVYRTIAKGLAEKCTAGHLMDAIADTYVNQTFSLARAAGNEYHHLKGFARFEELENTILYSKIAPKNNILTFLMVHFADRFPMEDFLLFDAGRYLFGVHPAGRPWYTLQGKDAWERVQSETEKLSTAELHYRELFRSFCHTIAIKERENRELQRNMLSLRFQEYMVEFQ
;
A
#
# COMPACT_ATOMS: atom_id res chain seq x y z
N MET A 1 -21.98 13.71 18.91
CA MET A 1 -21.23 12.97 17.88
C MET A 1 -20.20 12.10 18.60
N LYS A 2 -19.99 10.84 18.19
CA LYS A 2 -19.01 9.93 18.78
C LYS A 2 -17.83 9.77 17.79
N ILE A 3 -16.59 9.95 18.26
CA ILE A 3 -15.39 9.91 17.44
C ILE A 3 -14.51 8.75 17.91
N TYR A 4 -14.19 7.84 17.00
CA TYR A 4 -13.27 6.72 17.24
C TYR A 4 -11.91 7.07 16.67
N HIS A 5 -10.95 7.33 17.56
CA HIS A 5 -9.56 7.54 17.22
C HIS A 5 -8.83 6.19 17.16
N CYS A 6 -8.23 5.89 16.03
CA CYS A 6 -7.52 4.63 15.84
C CYS A 6 -6.15 4.86 15.21
N GLU A 7 -5.28 3.89 15.42
CA GLU A 7 -3.97 3.84 14.74
C GLU A 7 -4.16 3.84 13.21
N ASP A 8 -3.25 4.51 12.49
CA ASP A 8 -3.19 4.49 11.03
C ASP A 8 -2.68 3.14 10.49
N SER A 9 -3.45 2.12 10.78
CA SER A 9 -3.22 0.74 10.33
C SER A 9 -4.54 0.10 9.91
N LEU A 10 -4.47 -0.96 9.09
CA LEU A 10 -5.66 -1.73 8.72
C LEU A 10 -6.35 -2.32 9.97
N GLU A 11 -5.55 -2.82 10.92
CA GLU A 11 -6.07 -3.37 12.18
C GLU A 11 -6.78 -2.31 13.01
N GLY A 12 -6.16 -1.14 13.18
CA GLY A 12 -6.74 -0.04 13.96
C GLY A 12 -8.08 0.42 13.37
N ILE A 13 -8.10 0.66 12.05
CA ILE A 13 -9.31 1.15 11.37
C ILE A 13 -10.43 0.08 11.37
N PHE A 14 -10.11 -1.19 11.11
CA PHE A 14 -11.13 -2.24 11.14
C PHE A 14 -11.63 -2.54 12.56
N THR A 15 -10.76 -2.43 13.57
CA THR A 15 -11.19 -2.50 14.97
C THR A 15 -12.15 -1.36 15.32
N ALA A 16 -11.83 -0.13 14.90
CA ALA A 16 -12.69 1.02 15.08
C ALA A 16 -14.06 0.82 14.41
N ILE A 17 -14.10 0.35 13.17
CA ILE A 17 -15.32 0.02 12.46
C ILE A 17 -16.12 -1.05 13.23
N TYR A 18 -15.48 -2.11 13.71
CA TYR A 18 -16.15 -3.12 14.53
C TYR A 18 -16.81 -2.50 15.77
N ASN A 19 -16.06 -1.67 16.51
CA ASN A 19 -16.56 -1.03 17.73
C ASN A 19 -17.76 -0.12 17.46
N THR A 20 -17.82 0.59 16.31
CA THR A 20 -19.00 1.40 15.97
C THR A 20 -20.28 0.56 15.85
N TYR A 21 -20.17 -0.68 15.34
CA TYR A 21 -21.30 -1.61 15.25
C TYR A 21 -21.63 -2.28 16.59
N GLU A 22 -20.63 -2.65 17.38
CA GLU A 22 -20.79 -3.20 18.72
C GLU A 22 -21.51 -2.22 19.65
N ASP A 23 -21.16 -0.93 19.55
CA ASP A 23 -21.78 0.17 20.33
C ASP A 23 -23.13 0.65 19.76
N HIS A 24 -23.63 0.01 18.70
CA HIS A 24 -24.89 0.39 18.04
C HIS A 24 -24.97 1.88 17.62
N CYS A 25 -23.84 2.44 17.19
CA CYS A 25 -23.73 3.84 16.84
C CYS A 25 -24.58 4.23 15.64
N ILE A 26 -25.15 5.44 15.70
CA ILE A 26 -25.83 6.05 14.55
C ILE A 26 -24.78 6.51 13.55
N ILE A 27 -24.78 5.93 12.36
CA ILE A 27 -23.73 6.13 11.34
C ILE A 27 -23.45 7.61 11.09
N ARG A 28 -24.48 8.44 10.89
CA ARG A 28 -24.30 9.89 10.60
C ARG A 28 -23.68 10.69 11.75
N ASP A 29 -23.85 10.23 12.99
CA ASP A 29 -23.35 10.87 14.21
C ASP A 29 -22.03 10.25 14.70
N THR A 30 -21.39 9.42 13.86
CA THR A 30 -20.18 8.70 14.19
C THR A 30 -19.06 9.05 13.19
N MET A 31 -17.86 9.24 13.72
CA MET A 31 -16.63 9.48 12.96
C MET A 31 -15.57 8.44 13.32
N VAL A 32 -14.85 7.97 12.31
CA VAL A 32 -13.65 7.13 12.47
C VAL A 32 -12.48 7.90 11.89
N THR A 33 -11.45 8.14 12.69
CA THR A 33 -10.30 8.97 12.29
C THR A 33 -8.98 8.38 12.79
N THR A 34 -7.90 8.65 12.04
CA THR A 34 -6.52 8.29 12.39
C THR A 34 -5.71 9.49 12.88
N ILE A 35 -6.33 10.66 12.96
CA ILE A 35 -5.72 11.88 13.48
C ILE A 35 -6.48 12.36 14.72
N GLU A 36 -5.78 13.00 15.63
CA GLU A 36 -6.40 13.62 16.79
C GLU A 36 -7.23 14.84 16.36
N GLU A 37 -8.55 14.70 16.46
CA GLU A 37 -9.50 15.78 16.23
C GLU A 37 -10.31 16.03 17.49
N ASN A 38 -10.16 17.21 18.09
CA ASN A 38 -10.94 17.64 19.24
C ASN A 38 -12.10 18.51 18.77
N LEU A 39 -13.24 17.89 18.50
CA LEU A 39 -14.45 18.60 18.14
C LEU A 39 -15.29 18.91 19.40
N LEU A 40 -15.78 20.14 19.49
CA LEU A 40 -16.71 20.54 20.57
C LEU A 40 -17.97 19.66 20.52
N PHE A 41 -18.44 19.28 21.69
CA PHE A 41 -19.65 18.44 21.86
C PHE A 41 -19.54 17.03 21.24
N SER A 42 -18.35 16.48 21.21
CA SER A 42 -18.09 15.09 20.81
C SER A 42 -17.60 14.25 21.98
N GLU A 43 -17.95 12.97 21.95
CA GLU A 43 -17.38 11.93 22.79
C GLU A 43 -16.24 11.27 22.02
N SER A 44 -15.03 11.29 22.59
CA SER A 44 -13.84 10.66 21.99
C SER A 44 -13.62 9.28 22.59
N VAL A 45 -13.37 8.30 21.74
CA VAL A 45 -13.07 6.91 22.11
C VAL A 45 -11.74 6.53 21.49
N GLU A 46 -10.75 6.21 22.31
CA GLU A 46 -9.49 5.66 21.86
C GLU A 46 -9.64 4.17 21.51
N VAL A 47 -9.18 3.76 20.34
CA VAL A 47 -9.30 2.39 19.83
C VAL A 47 -7.96 1.71 19.84
N ILE A 48 -7.83 0.68 20.67
CA ILE A 48 -6.65 -0.20 20.65
C ILE A 48 -6.88 -1.28 19.59
N PRO A 49 -5.95 -1.51 18.65
CA PRO A 49 -6.07 -2.56 17.65
C PRO A 49 -6.34 -3.94 18.26
N ASP A 50 -7.31 -4.66 17.71
CA ASP A 50 -7.71 -5.99 18.15
C ASP A 50 -7.77 -6.94 16.93
N PRO A 51 -6.82 -7.91 16.84
CA PRO A 51 -6.75 -8.85 15.74
C PRO A 51 -8.01 -9.70 15.57
N GLU A 52 -8.70 -10.09 16.68
CA GLU A 52 -9.91 -10.90 16.58
C GLU A 52 -11.07 -10.11 15.96
N LYS A 53 -11.25 -8.85 16.37
CA LYS A 53 -12.24 -7.94 15.79
C LYS A 53 -11.92 -7.69 14.31
N THR A 54 -10.67 -7.43 13.99
CA THR A 54 -10.19 -7.26 12.61
C THR A 54 -10.53 -8.46 11.72
N ILE A 55 -10.24 -9.67 12.17
CA ILE A 55 -10.56 -10.90 11.43
C ILE A 55 -12.07 -11.04 11.19
N LYS A 56 -12.91 -10.69 12.17
CA LYS A 56 -14.38 -10.71 12.02
C LYS A 56 -14.84 -9.72 10.95
N VAL A 57 -14.27 -8.51 10.91
CA VAL A 57 -14.54 -7.50 9.87
C VAL A 57 -14.13 -8.03 8.51
N ILE A 58 -12.88 -8.47 8.33
CA ILE A 58 -12.37 -9.01 7.07
C ILE A 58 -13.27 -10.14 6.54
N ARG A 59 -13.61 -11.11 7.40
CA ARG A 59 -14.50 -12.22 7.03
C ARG A 59 -15.88 -11.73 6.59
N THR A 60 -16.40 -10.71 7.26
CA THR A 60 -17.70 -10.13 6.93
C THR A 60 -17.65 -9.39 5.58
N LEU A 61 -16.62 -8.58 5.35
CA LEU A 61 -16.44 -7.85 4.10
C LEU A 61 -16.29 -8.79 2.91
N LYS A 62 -15.40 -9.78 3.00
CA LYS A 62 -15.22 -10.78 1.94
C LYS A 62 -16.49 -11.57 1.64
N ARG A 63 -17.24 -11.98 2.68
CA ARG A 63 -18.50 -12.71 2.51
C ARG A 63 -19.61 -11.85 1.89
N ARG A 64 -19.67 -10.56 2.23
CA ARG A 64 -20.77 -9.66 1.80
C ARG A 64 -20.50 -8.99 0.49
N PHE A 65 -19.26 -8.53 0.26
CA PHE A 65 -18.90 -7.71 -0.89
C PHE A 65 -17.95 -8.43 -1.86
N GLY A 66 -17.39 -9.59 -1.48
CA GLY A 66 -16.45 -10.34 -2.30
C GLY A 66 -15.00 -9.87 -2.15
N GLU A 67 -14.08 -10.60 -2.78
CA GLU A 67 -12.64 -10.33 -2.67
C GLU A 67 -12.26 -9.01 -3.35
N ALA A 68 -12.80 -8.72 -4.54
CA ALA A 68 -12.46 -7.52 -5.31
C ALA A 68 -12.82 -6.21 -4.59
N ASP A 69 -14.01 -6.13 -3.99
CA ASP A 69 -14.41 -4.97 -3.20
C ASP A 69 -13.58 -4.85 -1.93
N TYR A 70 -13.25 -5.99 -1.29
CA TYR A 70 -12.36 -6.01 -0.12
C TYR A 70 -10.96 -5.49 -0.47
N GLU A 71 -10.37 -5.94 -1.58
CA GLU A 71 -9.09 -5.42 -2.07
C GLU A 71 -9.14 -3.92 -2.36
N THR A 72 -10.25 -3.45 -2.94
CA THR A 72 -10.48 -2.02 -3.19
C THR A 72 -10.50 -1.22 -1.89
N LEU A 73 -11.17 -1.71 -0.85
CA LEU A 73 -11.16 -1.09 0.47
C LEU A 73 -9.74 -1.07 1.07
N CYS A 74 -8.98 -2.17 0.98
CA CYS A 74 -7.60 -2.23 1.46
C CYS A 74 -6.68 -1.24 0.70
N LEU A 75 -6.84 -1.11 -0.62
CA LEU A 75 -6.12 -0.11 -1.41
C LEU A 75 -6.47 1.33 -1.00
N ALA A 76 -7.75 1.61 -0.69
CA ALA A 76 -8.14 2.92 -0.18
C ALA A 76 -7.47 3.22 1.17
N LEU A 77 -7.38 2.23 2.06
CA LEU A 77 -6.72 2.34 3.37
C LEU A 77 -5.19 2.49 3.25
N ALA A 78 -4.59 2.07 2.15
CA ALA A 78 -3.16 2.31 1.88
C ALA A 78 -2.82 3.79 1.62
N SER A 79 -3.81 4.64 1.37
CA SER A 79 -3.61 6.08 1.15
C SER A 79 -3.03 6.77 2.40
N PRO A 80 -2.12 7.76 2.25
CA PRO A 80 -1.65 8.58 3.37
C PRO A 80 -2.66 9.64 3.84
N LYS A 81 -3.79 9.78 3.14
CA LYS A 81 -4.76 10.83 3.43
C LYS A 81 -5.59 10.49 4.66
N PRO A 82 -5.76 11.43 5.61
CA PRO A 82 -6.43 11.17 6.88
C PRO A 82 -7.91 10.80 6.73
N GLU A 83 -8.58 11.32 5.70
CA GLU A 83 -10.00 11.06 5.43
C GLU A 83 -10.31 9.61 5.04
N LYS A 84 -9.30 8.77 4.79
CA LYS A 84 -9.48 7.38 4.34
C LYS A 84 -10.30 6.54 5.31
N ALA A 85 -10.07 6.69 6.62
CA ALA A 85 -10.77 5.90 7.64
C ALA A 85 -12.28 6.19 7.63
N GLN A 86 -12.65 7.46 7.60
CA GLN A 86 -14.05 7.89 7.53
C GLN A 86 -14.71 7.50 6.22
N ALA A 87 -14.01 7.69 5.08
CA ALA A 87 -14.53 7.33 3.77
C ALA A 87 -14.84 5.83 3.68
N VAL A 88 -13.89 4.99 4.09
CA VAL A 88 -14.06 3.52 4.09
C VAL A 88 -15.16 3.09 5.06
N TYR A 89 -15.20 3.65 6.29
CA TYR A 89 -16.26 3.37 7.25
C TYR A 89 -17.66 3.64 6.66
N ARG A 90 -17.85 4.83 6.08
CA ARG A 90 -19.13 5.24 5.48
C ARG A 90 -19.52 4.39 4.28
N THR A 91 -18.54 4.02 3.44
CA THR A 91 -18.76 3.13 2.30
C THR A 91 -19.21 1.75 2.74
N ILE A 92 -18.56 1.16 3.74
CA ILE A 92 -18.94 -0.14 4.32
C ILE A 92 -20.34 -0.04 4.92
N ALA A 93 -20.61 0.98 5.74
CA ALA A 93 -21.90 1.17 6.40
C ALA A 93 -23.05 1.30 5.39
N LYS A 94 -22.84 2.07 4.31
CA LYS A 94 -23.79 2.19 3.21
C LYS A 94 -24.04 0.84 2.53
N GLY A 95 -22.99 0.14 2.13
CA GLY A 95 -23.09 -1.16 1.45
C GLY A 95 -23.83 -2.21 2.29
N LEU A 96 -23.63 -2.21 3.62
CA LEU A 96 -24.35 -3.09 4.53
C LEU A 96 -25.83 -2.70 4.66
N ALA A 97 -26.14 -1.40 4.76
CA ALA A 97 -27.52 -0.88 4.89
C ALA A 97 -28.33 -1.16 3.61
N GLU A 98 -27.75 -0.94 2.44
CA GLU A 98 -28.39 -1.15 1.14
C GLU A 98 -28.32 -2.62 0.67
N LYS A 99 -27.67 -3.49 1.45
CA LYS A 99 -27.49 -4.91 1.12
C LYS A 99 -26.83 -5.11 -0.24
N CYS A 100 -25.82 -4.29 -0.56
CA CYS A 100 -25.09 -4.40 -1.81
C CYS A 100 -24.60 -5.84 -2.08
N THR A 101 -24.68 -6.25 -3.33
CA THR A 101 -24.15 -7.55 -3.79
C THR A 101 -22.63 -7.47 -4.00
N ALA A 102 -21.98 -8.62 -3.99
CA ALA A 102 -20.54 -8.71 -4.20
C ALA A 102 -20.13 -8.12 -5.57
N GLY A 103 -19.07 -7.31 -5.57
CA GLY A 103 -18.57 -6.62 -6.76
C GLY A 103 -19.28 -5.31 -7.11
N HIS A 104 -20.26 -4.87 -6.29
CA HIS A 104 -21.07 -3.68 -6.56
C HIS A 104 -20.99 -2.59 -5.48
N LEU A 105 -20.08 -2.75 -4.51
CA LEU A 105 -19.93 -1.79 -3.42
C LEU A 105 -19.56 -0.39 -3.91
N MET A 106 -18.78 -0.30 -4.99
CA MET A 106 -18.29 0.96 -5.56
C MET A 106 -19.22 1.55 -6.64
N ASP A 107 -20.35 0.93 -6.97
CA ASP A 107 -21.24 1.41 -8.04
C ASP A 107 -21.95 2.71 -7.68
N ALA A 108 -22.17 2.96 -6.37
CA ALA A 108 -22.82 4.17 -5.88
C ALA A 108 -21.89 5.41 -5.90
N ILE A 109 -21.21 5.66 -7.00
CA ILE A 109 -20.21 6.73 -7.18
C ILE A 109 -20.75 8.16 -6.94
N ALA A 110 -22.06 8.34 -7.04
CA ALA A 110 -22.72 9.61 -6.69
C ALA A 110 -22.66 9.92 -5.17
N ASP A 111 -22.45 8.90 -4.32
CA ASP A 111 -22.23 9.09 -2.91
C ASP A 111 -20.81 9.62 -2.64
N THR A 112 -20.71 10.66 -1.82
CA THR A 112 -19.44 11.34 -1.55
C THR A 112 -18.38 10.40 -0.97
N TYR A 113 -18.75 9.53 -0.04
CA TYR A 113 -17.81 8.63 0.63
C TYR A 113 -17.40 7.46 -0.25
N VAL A 114 -18.33 6.91 -1.04
CA VAL A 114 -18.02 5.88 -2.04
C VAL A 114 -17.08 6.42 -3.09
N ASN A 115 -17.34 7.62 -3.62
CA ASN A 115 -16.47 8.31 -4.59
C ASN A 115 -15.08 8.56 -4.01
N GLN A 116 -15.01 9.01 -2.76
CA GLN A 116 -13.75 9.27 -2.06
C GLN A 116 -12.96 7.97 -1.87
N THR A 117 -13.59 6.91 -1.39
CA THR A 117 -12.98 5.58 -1.23
C THR A 117 -12.46 5.05 -2.57
N PHE A 118 -13.27 5.12 -3.63
CA PHE A 118 -12.87 4.72 -4.97
C PHE A 118 -11.67 5.52 -5.50
N SER A 119 -11.67 6.83 -5.30
CA SER A 119 -10.58 7.71 -5.72
C SER A 119 -9.27 7.41 -4.99
N LEU A 120 -9.32 7.14 -3.68
CA LEU A 120 -8.17 6.72 -2.88
C LEU A 120 -7.64 5.37 -3.35
N ALA A 121 -8.51 4.39 -3.53
CA ALA A 121 -8.16 3.06 -4.02
C ALA A 121 -7.51 3.11 -5.42
N ARG A 122 -8.08 3.91 -6.32
CA ARG A 122 -7.54 4.11 -7.67
C ARG A 122 -6.14 4.72 -7.65
N ALA A 123 -5.90 5.70 -6.79
CA ALA A 123 -4.58 6.32 -6.65
C ALA A 123 -3.52 5.32 -6.15
N ALA A 124 -3.85 4.53 -5.12
CA ALA A 124 -2.97 3.48 -4.59
C ALA A 124 -2.77 2.34 -5.60
N GLY A 125 -3.84 1.91 -6.27
CA GLY A 125 -3.81 0.86 -7.29
C GLY A 125 -2.96 1.23 -8.51
N ASN A 126 -3.04 2.47 -8.98
CA ASN A 126 -2.19 2.97 -10.06
C ASN A 126 -0.71 2.97 -9.65
N GLU A 127 -0.40 3.42 -8.43
CA GLU A 127 0.97 3.39 -7.92
C GLU A 127 1.51 1.97 -7.76
N TYR A 128 0.69 1.06 -7.23
CA TYR A 128 1.01 -0.37 -7.17
C TYR A 128 1.30 -0.95 -8.55
N HIS A 129 0.45 -0.66 -9.53
CA HIS A 129 0.64 -1.11 -10.92
C HIS A 129 1.96 -0.61 -11.51
N HIS A 130 2.29 0.65 -11.30
CA HIS A 130 3.54 1.23 -11.77
C HIS A 130 4.76 0.57 -11.10
N LEU A 131 4.74 0.38 -9.78
CA LEU A 131 5.88 -0.20 -9.06
C LEU A 131 6.09 -1.69 -9.35
N LYS A 132 5.08 -2.43 -9.75
CA LYS A 132 5.29 -3.79 -10.28
C LYS A 132 6.21 -3.82 -11.52
N GLY A 133 6.17 -2.77 -12.34
CA GLY A 133 7.00 -2.65 -13.54
C GLY A 133 8.30 -1.86 -13.33
N PHE A 134 8.31 -0.93 -12.37
CA PHE A 134 9.41 0.04 -12.19
C PHE A 134 10.34 -0.31 -11.02
N ALA A 135 9.96 -1.16 -10.08
CA ALA A 135 10.90 -1.64 -9.06
C ALA A 135 12.06 -2.38 -9.73
N ARG A 136 13.27 -2.06 -9.31
CA ARG A 136 14.52 -2.69 -9.77
C ARG A 136 15.13 -3.44 -8.60
N PHE A 137 15.37 -4.71 -8.81
CA PHE A 137 16.10 -5.54 -7.86
C PHE A 137 17.56 -5.61 -8.29
N GLU A 138 18.45 -5.44 -7.34
CA GLU A 138 19.89 -5.45 -7.50
C GLU A 138 20.45 -6.54 -6.61
N GLU A 139 21.38 -7.34 -7.13
CA GLU A 139 22.01 -8.40 -6.36
C GLU A 139 23.13 -7.83 -5.48
N LEU A 140 23.01 -8.04 -4.17
CA LEU A 140 24.05 -7.70 -3.21
C LEU A 140 25.17 -8.76 -3.18
N GLU A 141 26.33 -8.42 -2.58
CA GLU A 141 27.47 -9.35 -2.43
C GLU A 141 27.09 -10.67 -1.75
N ASN A 142 26.08 -10.63 -0.86
CA ASN A 142 25.55 -11.80 -0.16
C ASN A 142 24.46 -12.55 -0.94
N THR A 143 24.30 -12.31 -2.24
CA THR A 143 23.33 -12.92 -3.14
C THR A 143 21.85 -12.59 -2.86
N ILE A 144 21.55 -11.67 -1.93
CA ILE A 144 20.19 -11.20 -1.67
C ILE A 144 19.80 -10.18 -2.75
N LEU A 145 18.60 -10.31 -3.30
CA LEU A 145 18.03 -9.32 -4.20
C LEU A 145 17.45 -8.16 -3.37
N TYR A 146 17.93 -6.95 -3.61
CA TYR A 146 17.49 -5.74 -2.89
C TYR A 146 16.81 -4.77 -3.84
N SER A 147 15.68 -4.22 -3.41
CA SER A 147 15.01 -3.13 -4.13
C SER A 147 14.60 -2.03 -3.17
N LYS A 148 14.89 -0.79 -3.53
CA LYS A 148 14.49 0.42 -2.81
C LYS A 148 13.38 1.13 -3.54
N ILE A 149 12.32 1.49 -2.84
CA ILE A 149 11.16 2.23 -3.35
C ILE A 149 10.78 3.36 -2.40
N ALA A 150 10.05 4.36 -2.89
CA ALA A 150 9.47 5.41 -2.06
C ALA A 150 8.04 5.74 -2.55
N PRO A 151 7.08 4.85 -2.35
CA PRO A 151 5.70 5.10 -2.73
C PRO A 151 5.03 6.14 -1.84
N LYS A 152 4.05 6.86 -2.39
CA LYS A 152 3.19 7.77 -1.60
C LYS A 152 2.22 6.97 -0.73
N ASN A 153 1.64 5.91 -1.30
CA ASN A 153 0.70 5.03 -0.61
C ASN A 153 1.44 3.87 0.08
N ASN A 154 0.89 3.34 1.16
CA ASN A 154 1.46 2.19 1.89
C ASN A 154 1.13 0.88 1.16
N ILE A 155 1.81 0.63 0.05
CA ILE A 155 1.52 -0.49 -0.86
C ILE A 155 2.58 -1.61 -0.79
N LEU A 156 3.50 -1.57 0.19
CA LEU A 156 4.56 -2.57 0.30
C LEU A 156 4.00 -3.99 0.38
N THR A 157 2.99 -4.22 1.21
CA THR A 157 2.39 -5.56 1.38
C THR A 157 1.78 -6.11 0.10
N PHE A 158 1.16 -5.26 -0.73
CA PHE A 158 0.66 -5.66 -2.05
C PHE A 158 1.80 -6.03 -3.01
N LEU A 159 2.89 -5.26 -2.99
CA LEU A 159 4.09 -5.57 -3.78
C LEU A 159 4.76 -6.86 -3.31
N MET A 160 4.81 -7.12 -2.00
CA MET A 160 5.37 -8.35 -1.46
C MET A 160 4.63 -9.59 -1.95
N VAL A 161 3.30 -9.56 -2.00
CA VAL A 161 2.51 -10.67 -2.57
C VAL A 161 2.92 -10.91 -4.03
N HIS A 162 3.02 -9.85 -4.84
CA HIS A 162 3.39 -9.94 -6.25
C HIS A 162 4.82 -10.47 -6.45
N PHE A 163 5.80 -9.95 -5.70
CA PHE A 163 7.20 -10.35 -5.90
C PHE A 163 7.52 -11.71 -5.27
N ALA A 164 6.86 -12.11 -4.18
CA ALA A 164 6.98 -13.45 -3.63
C ALA A 164 6.46 -14.53 -4.59
N ASP A 165 5.39 -14.23 -5.33
CA ASP A 165 4.89 -15.12 -6.39
C ASP A 165 5.85 -15.17 -7.60
N ARG A 166 6.48 -14.04 -7.94
CA ARG A 166 7.42 -13.95 -9.07
C ARG A 166 8.78 -14.58 -8.77
N PHE A 167 9.28 -14.46 -7.54
CA PHE A 167 10.59 -14.90 -7.08
C PHE A 167 10.49 -15.85 -5.89
N PRO A 168 9.76 -16.98 -5.99
CA PRO A 168 9.45 -17.82 -4.83
C PRO A 168 10.68 -18.49 -4.22
N MET A 169 11.76 -18.67 -5.01
CA MET A 169 12.98 -19.35 -4.62
C MET A 169 14.18 -18.42 -4.39
N GLU A 170 13.92 -17.09 -4.35
CA GLU A 170 14.96 -16.09 -4.15
C GLU A 170 14.82 -15.42 -2.78
N ASP A 171 15.94 -15.18 -2.12
CA ASP A 171 15.99 -14.30 -0.96
C ASP A 171 15.92 -12.86 -1.45
N PHE A 172 14.89 -12.12 -1.06
CA PHE A 172 14.81 -10.71 -1.44
C PHE A 172 14.33 -9.79 -0.33
N LEU A 173 14.75 -8.54 -0.45
CA LEU A 173 14.43 -7.44 0.44
C LEU A 173 13.84 -6.28 -0.37
N LEU A 174 12.62 -5.87 -0.05
CA LEU A 174 11.97 -4.68 -0.61
C LEU A 174 11.86 -3.60 0.47
N PHE A 175 12.48 -2.45 0.26
CA PHE A 175 12.56 -1.37 1.24
C PHE A 175 11.75 -0.15 0.82
N ASP A 176 10.71 0.19 1.59
CA ASP A 176 10.01 1.48 1.50
C ASP A 176 10.76 2.52 2.34
N ALA A 177 11.52 3.37 1.65
CA ALA A 177 12.35 4.38 2.27
C ALA A 177 11.53 5.49 2.95
N GLY A 178 10.31 5.75 2.49
CA GLY A 178 9.43 6.76 3.08
C GLY A 178 8.90 6.39 4.46
N ARG A 179 8.77 5.09 4.73
CA ARG A 179 8.19 4.55 5.98
C ARG A 179 9.17 3.77 6.83
N TYR A 180 10.41 3.58 6.37
CA TYR A 180 11.37 2.65 6.98
C TYR A 180 10.76 1.26 7.19
N LEU A 181 10.04 0.78 6.16
CA LEU A 181 9.34 -0.50 6.18
C LEU A 181 10.01 -1.46 5.20
N PHE A 182 10.34 -2.65 5.69
CA PHE A 182 10.97 -3.71 4.92
C PHE A 182 9.98 -4.84 4.67
N GLY A 183 9.89 -5.29 3.44
CA GLY A 183 9.37 -6.60 3.10
C GLY A 183 10.52 -7.57 2.93
N VAL A 184 10.52 -8.64 3.70
CA VAL A 184 11.56 -9.66 3.69
C VAL A 184 10.97 -10.97 3.20
N HIS A 185 11.56 -11.54 2.15
CA HIS A 185 11.19 -12.85 1.63
C HIS A 185 12.37 -13.81 1.65
N PRO A 186 12.39 -14.77 2.58
CA PRO A 186 13.34 -15.87 2.51
C PRO A 186 12.91 -16.88 1.44
N ALA A 187 13.87 -17.39 0.67
CA ALA A 187 13.62 -18.38 -0.39
C ALA A 187 12.78 -19.56 0.08
N GLY A 188 11.67 -19.83 -0.64
CA GLY A 188 10.77 -20.94 -0.33
C GLY A 188 10.00 -20.81 0.98
N ARG A 189 9.95 -19.64 1.62
CA ARG A 189 9.25 -19.39 2.88
C ARG A 189 8.28 -18.21 2.78
N PRO A 190 7.29 -18.13 3.68
CA PRO A 190 6.43 -16.94 3.75
C PRO A 190 7.23 -15.66 4.01
N TRP A 191 6.86 -14.59 3.33
CA TRP A 191 7.41 -13.27 3.57
C TRP A 191 6.83 -12.64 4.85
N TYR A 192 7.53 -11.65 5.38
CA TYR A 192 7.11 -10.87 6.54
C TYR A 192 7.60 -9.42 6.42
N THR A 193 7.08 -8.54 7.28
CA THR A 193 7.50 -7.14 7.32
C THR A 193 8.27 -6.83 8.60
N LEU A 194 9.25 -5.92 8.48
CA LEU A 194 9.98 -5.32 9.60
C LEU A 194 9.91 -3.81 9.45
N GLN A 195 9.73 -3.10 10.56
CA GLN A 195 9.66 -1.64 10.57
C GLN A 195 10.63 -1.07 11.59
N GLY A 196 11.25 0.06 11.25
CA GLY A 196 12.08 0.84 12.15
C GLY A 196 13.35 1.39 11.52
N LYS A 197 13.76 2.59 11.99
CA LYS A 197 15.02 3.21 11.58
C LYS A 197 16.22 2.39 12.03
N ASP A 198 16.17 1.79 13.22
CA ASP A 198 17.23 0.94 13.75
C ASP A 198 17.49 -0.28 12.85
N ALA A 199 16.45 -0.84 12.22
CA ALA A 199 16.60 -1.90 11.27
C ALA A 199 17.33 -1.43 10.00
N TRP A 200 17.01 -0.22 9.52
CA TRP A 200 17.73 0.40 8.40
C TRP A 200 19.20 0.65 8.71
N GLU A 201 19.53 1.26 9.84
CA GLU A 201 20.91 1.57 10.24
C GLU A 201 21.81 0.31 10.29
N ARG A 202 21.23 -0.84 10.65
CA ARG A 202 21.96 -2.13 10.68
C ARG A 202 22.26 -2.70 9.29
N VAL A 203 21.40 -2.47 8.32
CA VAL A 203 21.51 -3.10 6.99
C VAL A 203 22.02 -2.14 5.91
N GLN A 204 22.02 -0.82 6.16
CA GLN A 204 22.38 0.18 5.16
C GLN A 204 23.74 -0.07 4.52
N SER A 205 24.76 -0.36 5.32
CA SER A 205 26.11 -0.60 4.81
C SER A 205 26.22 -1.85 3.93
N GLU A 206 25.35 -2.83 4.12
CA GLU A 206 25.31 -4.04 3.31
C GLU A 206 24.50 -3.82 2.01
N THR A 207 23.48 -2.96 2.03
CA THR A 207 22.70 -2.65 0.81
C THR A 207 23.44 -1.78 -0.21
N GLU A 208 24.60 -1.23 0.16
CA GLU A 208 25.47 -0.49 -0.75
C GLU A 208 26.50 -1.38 -1.46
N LYS A 209 26.65 -2.64 -1.05
CA LYS A 209 27.61 -3.59 -1.58
C LYS A 209 26.96 -4.48 -2.65
N LEU A 210 27.16 -4.10 -3.89
CA LEU A 210 26.65 -4.86 -5.04
C LEU A 210 27.59 -6.02 -5.40
N SER A 211 27.01 -7.13 -5.88
CA SER A 211 27.80 -8.23 -6.42
C SER A 211 28.59 -7.81 -7.68
N THR A 212 29.68 -8.52 -7.96
CA THR A 212 30.46 -8.26 -9.18
C THR A 212 29.63 -8.54 -10.44
N ALA A 213 28.74 -9.53 -10.37
CA ALA A 213 27.81 -9.86 -11.45
C ALA A 213 26.80 -8.72 -11.68
N GLU A 214 26.25 -8.15 -10.61
CA GLU A 214 25.33 -7.01 -10.70
C GLU A 214 25.98 -5.79 -11.37
N LEU A 215 27.20 -5.45 -10.97
CA LEU A 215 27.95 -4.34 -11.60
C LEU A 215 28.09 -4.54 -13.11
N HIS A 216 28.40 -5.76 -13.54
CA HIS A 216 28.51 -6.09 -14.97
C HIS A 216 27.13 -6.02 -15.68
N TYR A 217 26.07 -6.56 -15.06
CA TYR A 217 24.71 -6.52 -15.64
C TYR A 217 24.16 -5.10 -15.73
N ARG A 218 24.47 -4.22 -14.79
CA ARG A 218 24.11 -2.80 -14.86
C ARG A 218 24.72 -2.11 -16.10
N GLU A 219 26.00 -2.36 -16.37
CA GLU A 219 26.67 -1.82 -17.57
C GLU A 219 26.05 -2.35 -18.85
N LEU A 220 25.81 -3.67 -18.92
CA LEU A 220 25.14 -4.30 -20.06
C LEU A 220 23.75 -3.74 -20.29
N PHE A 221 22.96 -3.58 -19.22
CA PHE A 221 21.60 -3.07 -19.32
C PHE A 221 21.56 -1.61 -19.79
N ARG A 222 22.45 -0.76 -19.27
CA ARG A 222 22.58 0.63 -19.74
C ARG A 222 22.97 0.69 -21.22
N SER A 223 23.97 -0.11 -21.61
CA SER A 223 24.40 -0.22 -23.01
C SER A 223 23.26 -0.68 -23.92
N PHE A 224 22.52 -1.70 -23.49
CA PHE A 224 21.33 -2.19 -24.21
C PHE A 224 20.28 -1.09 -24.39
N CYS A 225 19.88 -0.41 -23.33
CA CYS A 225 18.90 0.68 -23.38
C CYS A 225 19.35 1.80 -24.33
N HIS A 226 20.64 2.16 -24.31
CA HIS A 226 21.18 3.17 -25.21
C HIS A 226 21.20 2.70 -26.67
N THR A 227 21.51 1.43 -26.91
CA THR A 227 21.64 0.87 -28.27
C THR A 227 20.29 0.71 -28.97
N ILE A 228 19.23 0.36 -28.21
CA ILE A 228 17.88 0.21 -28.78
C ILE A 228 17.11 1.53 -28.87
N ALA A 229 17.63 2.61 -28.31
CA ALA A 229 16.99 3.92 -28.34
C ALA A 229 16.94 4.46 -29.79
N ILE A 230 15.76 4.83 -30.24
CA ILE A 230 15.51 5.44 -31.57
C ILE A 230 15.36 6.94 -31.35
N LYS A 231 16.37 7.74 -31.73
CA LYS A 231 16.40 9.20 -31.50
C LYS A 231 15.15 9.93 -32.02
N GLU A 232 14.63 9.51 -33.17
CA GLU A 232 13.45 10.11 -33.80
C GLU A 232 12.15 9.83 -33.01
N ARG A 233 12.18 8.89 -32.06
CA ARG A 233 11.06 8.55 -31.17
C ARG A 233 11.22 9.10 -29.77
N GLU A 234 12.31 9.81 -29.49
CA GLU A 234 12.51 10.44 -28.19
C GLU A 234 11.44 11.50 -27.93
N ASN A 235 10.65 11.29 -26.87
CA ASN A 235 9.67 12.25 -26.40
C ASN A 235 9.74 12.33 -24.88
N ARG A 236 10.51 13.29 -24.38
CA ARG A 236 10.73 13.48 -22.94
C ARG A 236 9.47 13.85 -22.16
N GLU A 237 8.54 14.53 -22.79
CA GLU A 237 7.26 14.90 -22.16
C GLU A 237 6.40 13.66 -21.98
N LEU A 238 6.24 12.86 -23.03
CA LEU A 238 5.52 11.59 -22.95
C LEU A 238 6.17 10.64 -21.94
N GLN A 239 7.50 10.56 -21.93
CA GLN A 239 8.24 9.73 -20.97
C GLN A 239 7.94 10.15 -19.52
N ARG A 240 7.93 11.46 -19.21
CA ARG A 240 7.61 11.97 -17.88
C ARG A 240 6.15 11.72 -17.47
N ASN A 241 5.24 11.76 -18.43
CA ASN A 241 3.82 11.46 -18.20
C ASN A 241 3.60 9.97 -17.87
N MET A 242 4.35 9.07 -18.52
CA MET A 242 4.25 7.62 -18.32
C MET A 242 5.11 7.13 -17.15
N LEU A 243 6.28 7.73 -16.94
CA LEU A 243 7.24 7.38 -15.89
C LEU A 243 7.62 8.64 -15.10
N SER A 244 6.96 8.85 -13.97
CA SER A 244 7.24 9.99 -13.08
C SER A 244 8.70 10.00 -12.61
N LEU A 245 9.30 11.18 -12.53
CA LEU A 245 10.69 11.40 -12.08
C LEU A 245 11.01 10.71 -10.74
N ARG A 246 10.04 10.66 -9.83
CA ARG A 246 10.21 10.01 -8.51
C ARG A 246 10.51 8.50 -8.58
N PHE A 247 10.10 7.80 -9.66
CA PHE A 247 10.43 6.39 -9.86
C PHE A 247 11.81 6.25 -10.51
N GLN A 248 12.22 7.21 -11.35
CA GLN A 248 13.50 7.18 -12.06
C GLN A 248 14.71 7.20 -11.11
N GLU A 249 14.58 7.80 -9.93
CA GLU A 249 15.63 7.85 -8.90
C GLU A 249 16.13 6.45 -8.50
N TYR A 250 15.24 5.45 -8.55
CA TYR A 250 15.55 4.07 -8.15
C TYR A 250 15.72 3.11 -9.33
N MET A 251 15.92 3.65 -10.54
CA MET A 251 16.04 2.85 -11.77
C MET A 251 17.44 3.03 -12.36
N VAL A 252 18.13 1.91 -12.53
CA VAL A 252 19.53 1.85 -12.99
C VAL A 252 19.75 2.55 -14.33
N GLU A 253 18.77 2.49 -15.24
CA GLU A 253 18.82 3.10 -16.56
C GLU A 253 18.77 4.63 -16.57
N PHE A 254 18.47 5.25 -15.42
CA PHE A 254 18.41 6.71 -15.26
C PHE A 254 19.48 7.27 -14.32
N GLN A 255 20.36 6.43 -13.78
CA GLN A 255 21.47 6.78 -12.89
C GLN A 255 22.77 7.07 -13.64
#